data_2d26fefd830e4f0ff35b9d2ff6c01f21
#
_entry.id   2d26fefd830e4f0ff35b9d2ff6c01f21
#
_cell.length_a   1.000
_cell.length_b   1.000
_cell.length_c   1.000
_cell.angle_alpha   90.00
_cell.angle_beta   90.00
_cell.angle_gamma   90.00
#
_symmetry.space_group_name_H-M   'P 1'
#
loop_
_entity.id
_entity.type
_entity.pdbx_description
1 polymer ?
#
loop_
_entity_poly.entity_id
_entity_poly.type
_entity_poly.pdbx_seq_one_letter_code
_entity_poly.pdbx_strand_id
1 'polypeptide(L)'
;MKKRIGSYPRVRIEGGGRTVVSQAGGVLLVETVRKAGLDTAISAALTPWRKARAVHDPGKTLLDVALTVALGGDCLADVAMLRAEPAVFGPVASDPTVSRLIDTLAASGEKALRAIRAARAEVRRHVWRLADREAPDAGGTVTVDLDGVLVIAHSDKEDAAPTWKR
;
A
#
# COMPACT_ATOMS: atom_id res chain seq x y z
N MET A 1 25.02 -13.71 1.06
CA MET A 1 24.01 -12.86 1.77
C MET A 1 22.86 -12.59 0.80
N LYS A 2 21.62 -13.02 1.07
CA LYS A 2 20.49 -12.75 0.19
C LYS A 2 20.19 -11.24 0.21
N LYS A 3 20.10 -10.62 -0.98
CA LYS A 3 19.78 -9.19 -1.14
C LYS A 3 18.38 -8.93 -0.55
N ARG A 4 18.25 -7.95 0.35
CA ARG A 4 16.97 -7.53 0.91
C ARG A 4 16.15 -6.81 -0.16
N ILE A 5 14.87 -7.15 -0.25
CA ILE A 5 13.91 -6.54 -1.17
C ILE A 5 13.06 -5.55 -0.36
N GLY A 6 13.35 -4.26 -0.51
CA GLY A 6 12.68 -3.20 0.25
C GLY A 6 12.42 -1.93 -0.55
N SER A 7 12.75 -1.91 -1.84
CA SER A 7 12.56 -0.74 -2.70
C SER A 7 11.98 -1.10 -4.05
N TYR A 8 11.32 -0.12 -4.67
CA TYR A 8 10.83 -0.21 -6.04
C TYR A 8 11.93 0.15 -7.05
N PRO A 9 11.92 -0.42 -8.27
CA PRO A 9 12.79 0.00 -9.36
C PRO A 9 12.59 1.49 -9.69
N ARG A 10 13.65 2.12 -10.20
CA ARG A 10 13.52 3.42 -10.85
C ARG A 10 13.29 3.19 -12.31
N VAL A 11 12.11 3.53 -12.80
CA VAL A 11 11.73 3.29 -14.19
C VAL A 11 11.42 4.60 -14.90
N ARG A 12 11.67 4.63 -16.19
CA ARG A 12 11.25 5.68 -17.12
C ARG A 12 10.28 5.09 -18.12
N ILE A 13 9.17 5.79 -18.35
CA ILE A 13 8.21 5.40 -19.38
C ILE A 13 8.66 6.06 -20.69
N GLU A 14 8.76 5.26 -21.74
CA GLU A 14 9.05 5.73 -23.11
C GLU A 14 7.93 5.26 -24.04
N GLY A 15 7.47 6.17 -24.89
CA GLY A 15 6.52 5.85 -25.94
C GLY A 15 7.21 5.21 -27.16
N GLY A 16 6.45 4.47 -27.99
CA GLY A 16 6.94 3.92 -29.26
C GLY A 16 7.69 2.59 -29.16
N GLY A 17 7.68 1.95 -27.97
CA GLY A 17 8.26 0.62 -27.76
C GLY A 17 7.48 -0.48 -28.48
N ARG A 18 8.13 -1.64 -28.70
CA ARG A 18 7.51 -2.84 -29.27
C ARG A 18 6.63 -3.63 -28.29
N THR A 19 6.75 -3.35 -27.00
CA THR A 19 6.04 -4.05 -25.93
C THR A 19 5.17 -3.07 -25.17
N VAL A 20 4.00 -3.53 -24.75
CA VAL A 20 3.08 -2.79 -23.89
C VAL A 20 3.10 -3.41 -22.49
N VAL A 21 3.25 -2.59 -21.46
CA VAL A 21 3.16 -3.01 -20.06
C VAL A 21 1.73 -2.75 -19.59
N SER A 22 1.00 -3.79 -19.22
CA SER A 22 -0.43 -3.69 -18.89
C SER A 22 -0.70 -2.77 -17.69
N GLN A 23 0.22 -2.73 -16.73
CA GLN A 23 0.15 -1.90 -15.53
C GLN A 23 1.06 -0.66 -15.60
N ALA A 24 1.28 -0.10 -16.79
CA ALA A 24 2.16 1.07 -16.97
C ALA A 24 1.75 2.26 -16.10
N GLY A 25 0.45 2.49 -15.91
CA GLY A 25 -0.08 3.52 -15.00
C GLY A 25 0.36 3.35 -13.55
N GLY A 26 0.67 2.13 -13.13
CA GLY A 26 1.20 1.85 -11.79
C GLY A 26 2.53 2.54 -11.50
N VAL A 27 3.29 2.92 -12.53
CA VAL A 27 4.53 3.72 -12.36
C VAL A 27 4.26 5.03 -11.65
N LEU A 28 3.14 5.70 -11.95
CA LEU A 28 2.77 6.96 -11.30
C LEU A 28 2.52 6.75 -9.79
N LEU A 29 1.85 5.66 -9.43
CA LEU A 29 1.61 5.31 -8.03
C LEU A 29 2.93 5.00 -7.30
N VAL A 30 3.80 4.19 -7.91
CA VAL A 30 5.12 3.86 -7.35
C VAL A 30 5.99 5.11 -7.18
N GLU A 31 6.03 6.01 -8.17
CA GLU A 31 6.77 7.26 -8.07
C GLU A 31 6.17 8.20 -7.00
N THR A 32 4.84 8.25 -6.86
CA THR A 32 4.18 9.01 -5.80
C THR A 32 4.56 8.47 -4.42
N VAL A 33 4.51 7.16 -4.22
CA VAL A 33 4.93 6.50 -2.98
C VAL A 33 6.38 6.88 -2.63
N ARG A 34 7.27 6.84 -3.62
CA ARG A 34 8.70 7.15 -3.43
C ARG A 34 8.95 8.64 -3.18
N LYS A 35 8.36 9.53 -3.98
CA LYS A 35 8.53 10.99 -3.86
C LYS A 35 7.96 11.52 -2.55
N ALA A 36 6.84 10.94 -2.11
CA ALA A 36 6.25 11.27 -0.81
C ALA A 36 7.05 10.68 0.37
N GLY A 37 7.96 9.73 0.14
CA GLY A 37 8.72 9.03 1.17
C GLY A 37 7.92 7.98 1.93
N LEU A 38 6.77 7.56 1.40
CA LEU A 38 5.88 6.60 2.07
C LEU A 38 6.51 5.21 2.19
N ASP A 39 7.27 4.77 1.20
CA ASP A 39 8.03 3.52 1.22
C ASP A 39 9.03 3.47 2.39
N THR A 40 9.79 4.53 2.57
CA THR A 40 10.76 4.65 3.66
C THR A 40 10.07 4.71 5.02
N ALA A 41 9.01 5.52 5.15
CA ALA A 41 8.29 5.69 6.41
C ALA A 41 7.60 4.39 6.87
N ILE A 42 6.90 3.70 5.97
CA ILE A 42 6.23 2.43 6.28
C ILE A 42 7.26 1.32 6.55
N SER A 43 8.35 1.25 5.80
CA SER A 43 9.43 0.29 6.05
C SER A 43 10.03 0.48 7.46
N ALA A 44 10.31 1.72 7.84
CA ALA A 44 10.80 2.05 9.18
C ALA A 44 9.79 1.68 10.28
N ALA A 45 8.52 2.06 10.09
CA ALA A 45 7.44 1.79 11.05
C ALA A 45 7.21 0.29 11.27
N LEU A 46 7.36 -0.54 10.23
CA LEU A 46 7.16 -1.99 10.30
C LEU A 46 8.42 -2.79 10.60
N THR A 47 9.55 -2.13 10.88
CA THR A 47 10.80 -2.80 11.29
C THR A 47 10.63 -3.76 12.47
N PRO A 48 9.83 -3.48 13.53
CA PRO A 48 9.62 -4.41 14.63
C PRO A 48 9.02 -5.77 14.23
N TRP A 49 8.32 -5.82 13.10
CA TRP A 49 7.71 -7.06 12.58
C TRP A 49 8.58 -7.76 11.53
N ARG A 50 9.77 -7.23 11.25
CA ARG A 50 10.70 -7.85 10.30
C ARG A 50 11.43 -9.01 10.96
N LYS A 51 11.26 -10.22 10.42
CA LYS A 51 12.04 -11.39 10.86
C LYS A 51 13.50 -11.24 10.43
N ALA A 52 14.44 -11.74 11.27
CA ALA A 52 15.88 -11.60 11.04
C ALA A 52 16.34 -12.12 9.65
N ARG A 53 15.70 -13.16 9.13
CA ARG A 53 16.00 -13.78 7.82
C ARG A 53 15.02 -13.40 6.71
N ALA A 54 14.17 -12.39 6.93
CA ALA A 54 13.21 -11.96 5.91
C ALA A 54 13.95 -11.40 4.70
N VAL A 55 13.59 -11.90 3.52
CA VAL A 55 14.04 -11.39 2.23
C VAL A 55 13.23 -10.13 1.87
N HIS A 56 11.90 -10.23 1.98
CA HIS A 56 10.98 -9.12 1.70
C HIS A 56 10.85 -8.21 2.92
N ASP A 57 10.83 -6.92 2.64
CA ASP A 57 10.54 -5.90 3.63
C ASP A 57 9.05 -5.88 3.97
N PRO A 58 8.65 -5.88 5.26
CA PRO A 58 7.24 -5.81 5.64
C PRO A 58 6.53 -4.57 5.10
N GLY A 59 7.22 -3.42 5.10
CA GLY A 59 6.67 -2.17 4.59
C GLY A 59 6.40 -2.22 3.09
N LYS A 60 7.39 -2.73 2.31
CA LYS A 60 7.17 -2.94 0.89
C LYS A 60 6.04 -3.92 0.62
N THR A 61 5.98 -5.03 1.34
CA THR A 61 4.91 -6.02 1.17
C THR A 61 3.53 -5.42 1.46
N LEU A 62 3.39 -4.59 2.50
CA LEU A 62 2.14 -3.88 2.79
C LEU A 62 1.79 -2.87 1.69
N LEU A 63 2.77 -2.16 1.16
CA LEU A 63 2.57 -1.22 0.05
C LEU A 63 2.21 -1.95 -1.25
N ASP A 64 2.77 -3.12 -1.51
CA ASP A 64 2.38 -3.95 -2.66
C ASP A 64 0.88 -4.32 -2.58
N VAL A 65 0.37 -4.67 -1.40
CA VAL A 65 -1.07 -4.90 -1.19
C VAL A 65 -1.88 -3.62 -1.45
N ALA A 66 -1.42 -2.48 -0.93
CA ALA A 66 -2.11 -1.20 -1.15
C ALA A 66 -2.12 -0.79 -2.64
N LEU A 67 -1.03 -1.03 -3.36
CA LEU A 67 -0.94 -0.79 -4.81
C LEU A 67 -1.86 -1.75 -5.58
N THR A 68 -1.95 -3.02 -5.15
CA THR A 68 -2.89 -3.99 -5.74
C THR A 68 -4.32 -3.48 -5.66
N VAL A 69 -4.74 -3.02 -4.48
CA VAL A 69 -6.09 -2.43 -4.29
C VAL A 69 -6.28 -1.18 -5.14
N ALA A 70 -5.30 -0.29 -5.19
CA ALA A 70 -5.36 0.93 -6.00
C ALA A 70 -5.45 0.65 -7.52
N LEU A 71 -4.98 -0.51 -7.95
CA LEU A 71 -5.05 -0.98 -9.35
C LEU A 71 -6.27 -1.85 -9.64
N GLY A 72 -7.21 -1.94 -8.69
CA GLY A 72 -8.49 -2.63 -8.86
C GLY A 72 -8.52 -4.08 -8.34
N GLY A 73 -7.48 -4.53 -7.64
CA GLY A 73 -7.52 -5.83 -6.96
C GLY A 73 -8.43 -5.82 -5.74
N ASP A 74 -9.14 -6.91 -5.52
CA ASP A 74 -10.11 -7.08 -4.43
C ASP A 74 -9.81 -8.29 -3.53
N CYS A 75 -8.88 -9.13 -3.92
CA CYS A 75 -8.46 -10.29 -3.14
C CYS A 75 -6.93 -10.42 -3.05
N LEU A 76 -6.48 -11.27 -2.12
CA LEU A 76 -5.05 -11.46 -1.87
C LEU A 76 -4.30 -12.04 -3.08
N ALA A 77 -4.96 -12.87 -3.87
CA ALA A 77 -4.37 -13.47 -5.07
C ALA A 77 -4.02 -12.42 -6.14
N ASP A 78 -4.70 -11.26 -6.14
CA ASP A 78 -4.49 -10.19 -7.11
C ASP A 78 -3.12 -9.50 -6.97
N VAL A 79 -2.41 -9.74 -5.87
CA VAL A 79 -0.99 -9.35 -5.76
C VAL A 79 -0.14 -9.97 -6.88
N ALA A 80 -0.66 -11.01 -7.54
CA ALA A 80 -0.07 -11.58 -8.74
C ALA A 80 0.06 -10.57 -9.90
N MET A 81 -0.84 -9.58 -10.00
CA MET A 81 -0.74 -8.50 -10.99
C MET A 81 0.59 -7.75 -10.90
N LEU A 82 1.03 -7.45 -9.68
CA LEU A 82 2.30 -6.76 -9.44
C LEU A 82 3.49 -7.69 -9.72
N ARG A 83 3.36 -8.98 -9.41
CA ARG A 83 4.40 -9.98 -9.70
C ARG A 83 4.62 -10.20 -11.18
N ALA A 84 3.58 -10.02 -11.98
CA ALA A 84 3.67 -10.13 -13.44
C ALA A 84 4.51 -9.00 -14.08
N GLU A 85 4.69 -7.87 -13.38
CA GLU A 85 5.38 -6.69 -13.89
C GLU A 85 6.59 -6.31 -13.02
N PRO A 86 7.61 -7.19 -12.93
CA PRO A 86 8.76 -6.96 -12.05
C PRO A 86 9.62 -5.76 -12.46
N ALA A 87 9.53 -5.32 -13.71
CA ALA A 87 10.19 -4.11 -14.18
C ALA A 87 9.63 -2.84 -13.51
N VAL A 88 8.34 -2.83 -13.18
CA VAL A 88 7.65 -1.71 -12.53
C VAL A 88 7.70 -1.84 -11.01
N PHE A 89 7.31 -3.00 -10.48
CA PHE A 89 7.11 -3.18 -9.04
C PHE A 89 8.30 -3.84 -8.33
N GLY A 90 9.30 -4.32 -9.11
CA GLY A 90 10.39 -5.12 -8.57
C GLY A 90 9.92 -6.49 -8.07
N PRO A 91 10.76 -7.19 -7.29
CA PRO A 91 10.35 -8.45 -6.69
C PRO A 91 9.24 -8.25 -5.65
N VAL A 92 8.10 -8.90 -5.88
CA VAL A 92 6.92 -8.89 -5.03
C VAL A 92 6.81 -10.20 -4.26
N ALA A 93 6.35 -10.15 -3.01
CA ALA A 93 6.22 -11.31 -2.15
C ALA A 93 5.16 -12.30 -2.67
N SER A 94 5.36 -13.60 -2.40
CA SER A 94 4.36 -14.63 -2.70
C SER A 94 3.13 -14.52 -1.78
N ASP A 95 1.98 -15.02 -2.23
CA ASP A 95 0.73 -14.97 -1.46
C ASP A 95 0.87 -15.53 -0.03
N PRO A 96 1.54 -16.69 0.20
CA PRO A 96 1.77 -17.15 1.56
C PRO A 96 2.65 -16.22 2.40
N THR A 97 3.52 -15.42 1.77
CA THR A 97 4.34 -14.44 2.49
C THR A 97 3.53 -13.21 2.86
N VAL A 98 2.67 -12.76 1.95
CA VAL A 98 1.74 -11.66 2.20
C VAL A 98 0.75 -12.05 3.30
N SER A 99 0.11 -13.22 3.20
CA SER A 99 -0.82 -13.74 4.22
C SER A 99 -0.17 -13.77 5.61
N ARG A 100 1.01 -14.36 5.73
CA ARG A 100 1.73 -14.41 7.01
C ARG A 100 2.08 -13.02 7.57
N LEU A 101 2.32 -12.03 6.72
CA LEU A 101 2.52 -10.66 7.18
C LEU A 101 1.22 -10.08 7.74
N ILE A 102 0.11 -10.25 7.02
CA ILE A 102 -1.22 -9.79 7.46
C ILE A 102 -1.56 -10.41 8.81
N ASP A 103 -1.41 -11.73 8.96
CA ASP A 103 -1.65 -12.44 10.22
C ASP A 103 -0.78 -11.89 11.36
N THR A 104 0.49 -11.63 11.07
CA THR A 104 1.45 -11.08 12.05
C THR A 104 1.05 -9.67 12.51
N LEU A 105 0.62 -8.82 11.57
CA LEU A 105 0.15 -7.47 11.88
C LEU A 105 -1.20 -7.51 12.60
N ALA A 106 -2.12 -8.38 12.19
CA ALA A 106 -3.42 -8.59 12.83
C ALA A 106 -3.26 -9.05 14.28
N ALA A 107 -2.37 -10.02 14.53
CA ALA A 107 -2.05 -10.48 15.88
C ALA A 107 -1.49 -9.37 16.78
N SER A 108 -0.89 -8.33 16.21
CA SER A 108 -0.40 -7.15 16.93
C SER A 108 -1.46 -6.06 17.10
N GLY A 109 -2.60 -6.18 16.44
CA GLY A 109 -3.78 -5.33 16.56
C GLY A 109 -3.47 -3.83 16.51
N GLU A 110 -3.92 -3.11 17.51
CA GLU A 110 -3.80 -1.66 17.60
C GLU A 110 -2.34 -1.14 17.57
N LYS A 111 -1.37 -1.94 18.01
CA LYS A 111 0.05 -1.55 17.94
C LYS A 111 0.51 -1.40 16.49
N ALA A 112 0.16 -2.35 15.62
CA ALA A 112 0.49 -2.29 14.21
C ALA A 112 -0.26 -1.15 13.51
N LEU A 113 -1.55 -0.98 13.79
CA LEU A 113 -2.37 0.10 13.24
C LEU A 113 -1.82 1.49 13.61
N ARG A 114 -1.43 1.70 14.86
CA ARG A 114 -0.82 2.97 15.30
C ARG A 114 0.48 3.27 14.55
N ALA A 115 1.35 2.27 14.36
CA ALA A 115 2.59 2.44 13.64
C ALA A 115 2.35 2.85 12.16
N ILE A 116 1.42 2.18 11.49
CA ILE A 116 1.02 2.47 10.11
C ILE A 116 0.40 3.87 10.01
N ARG A 117 -0.54 4.21 10.91
CA ARG A 117 -1.21 5.52 10.93
C ARG A 117 -0.21 6.66 11.19
N ALA A 118 0.74 6.46 12.10
CA ALA A 118 1.78 7.46 12.40
C ALA A 118 2.67 7.72 11.17
N ALA A 119 3.14 6.68 10.50
CA ALA A 119 3.94 6.80 9.28
C ALA A 119 3.17 7.54 8.16
N ARG A 120 1.90 7.18 7.94
CA ARG A 120 1.04 7.88 6.98
C ARG A 120 0.80 9.34 7.34
N ALA A 121 0.62 9.65 8.61
CA ALA A 121 0.41 11.03 9.07
C ALA A 121 1.68 11.88 8.88
N GLU A 122 2.86 11.31 9.10
CA GLU A 122 4.14 11.98 8.85
C GLU A 122 4.31 12.31 7.37
N VAL A 123 4.08 11.34 6.51
CA VAL A 123 4.17 11.51 5.05
C VAL A 123 3.15 12.54 4.56
N ARG A 124 1.91 12.50 5.05
CA ARG A 124 0.90 13.49 4.70
C ARG A 124 1.32 14.91 5.07
N ARG A 125 1.86 15.10 6.27
CA ARG A 125 2.41 16.41 6.68
C ARG A 125 3.56 16.87 5.77
N HIS A 126 4.40 15.94 5.31
CA HIS A 126 5.44 16.25 4.34
C HIS A 126 4.86 16.71 3.00
N VAL A 127 3.89 15.97 2.46
CA VAL A 127 3.20 16.34 1.21
C VAL A 127 2.50 17.69 1.33
N TRP A 128 1.83 17.97 2.45
CA TRP A 128 1.19 19.26 2.67
C TRP A 128 2.21 20.42 2.72
N ARG A 129 3.36 20.22 3.34
CA ARG A 129 4.42 21.24 3.27
C ARG A 129 4.92 21.50 1.85
N LEU A 130 4.95 20.48 0.99
CA LEU A 130 5.30 20.65 -0.42
C LEU A 130 4.19 21.34 -1.23
N ALA A 131 2.93 21.18 -0.83
CA ALA A 131 1.78 21.83 -1.45
C ALA A 131 1.66 23.31 -1.07
N ASP A 132 2.34 23.75 0.00
CA ASP A 132 2.39 25.14 0.49
C ASP A 132 0.98 25.76 0.58
N ARG A 133 0.67 26.76 -0.25
CA ARG A 133 -0.62 27.47 -0.24
C ARG A 133 -1.82 26.61 -0.62
N GLU A 134 -1.60 25.52 -1.35
CA GLU A 134 -2.63 24.55 -1.75
C GLU A 134 -2.84 23.45 -0.68
N ALA A 135 -2.12 23.52 0.43
CA ALA A 135 -2.25 22.55 1.49
C ALA A 135 -3.57 22.76 2.27
N PRO A 136 -4.25 21.71 2.72
CA PRO A 136 -5.46 21.81 3.52
C PRO A 136 -5.28 22.59 4.83
N ASP A 137 -4.05 22.66 5.36
CA ASP A 137 -3.70 23.34 6.60
C ASP A 137 -3.11 24.76 6.38
N ALA A 138 -3.19 25.30 5.17
CA ALA A 138 -2.63 26.63 4.82
C ALA A 138 -3.47 27.82 5.36
N GLY A 139 -4.42 27.59 6.25
CA GLY A 139 -5.23 28.63 6.92
C GLY A 139 -6.49 29.05 6.16
N GLY A 140 -6.83 28.34 5.08
CA GLY A 140 -8.09 28.53 4.34
C GLY A 140 -9.27 27.71 4.91
N THR A 141 -10.42 27.82 4.24
CA THR A 141 -11.57 26.94 4.51
C THR A 141 -11.30 25.53 3.96
N VAL A 142 -11.44 24.52 4.81
CA VAL A 142 -11.36 23.12 4.39
C VAL A 142 -12.77 22.59 4.22
N THR A 143 -13.09 22.13 3.01
CA THR A 143 -14.32 21.39 2.73
C THR A 143 -14.07 19.91 2.96
N VAL A 144 -14.89 19.27 3.80
CA VAL A 144 -14.81 17.83 4.07
C VAL A 144 -16.07 17.18 3.53
N ASP A 145 -15.92 16.38 2.50
CA ASP A 145 -16.99 15.55 1.98
C ASP A 145 -16.97 14.18 2.67
N LEU A 146 -18.13 13.79 3.20
CA LEU A 146 -18.33 12.47 3.80
C LEU A 146 -19.19 11.63 2.86
N ASP A 147 -18.61 10.57 2.33
CA ASP A 147 -19.32 9.60 1.52
C ASP A 147 -19.42 8.25 2.25
N GLY A 148 -20.58 7.64 2.11
CA GLY A 148 -20.86 6.31 2.67
C GLY A 148 -20.69 5.24 1.60
N VAL A 149 -19.66 4.41 1.76
CA VAL A 149 -19.45 3.25 0.89
C VAL A 149 -20.16 2.03 1.47
N LEU A 150 -21.07 1.43 0.69
CA LEU A 150 -21.68 0.15 1.03
C LEU A 150 -20.68 -0.98 0.75
N VAL A 151 -20.16 -1.60 1.80
CA VAL A 151 -19.37 -2.82 1.67
C VAL A 151 -20.31 -4.00 1.83
N ILE A 152 -20.50 -4.75 0.74
CA ILE A 152 -21.26 -6.00 0.77
C ILE A 152 -20.34 -7.09 1.33
N ALA A 153 -20.67 -7.59 2.53
CA ALA A 153 -19.99 -8.71 3.14
C ALA A 153 -20.99 -9.85 3.33
N HIS A 154 -20.68 -11.00 2.76
CA HIS A 154 -21.42 -12.25 3.01
C HIS A 154 -20.71 -13.02 4.14
N SER A 155 -21.48 -13.50 5.11
CA SER A 155 -20.93 -14.28 6.22
C SER A 155 -21.93 -15.36 6.62
N ASP A 156 -21.44 -16.61 6.70
CA ASP A 156 -22.18 -17.75 7.26
C ASP A 156 -21.88 -17.96 8.76
N LYS A 157 -21.25 -16.98 9.41
CA LYS A 157 -20.96 -17.05 10.85
C LYS A 157 -22.25 -16.96 11.67
N GLU A 158 -22.23 -17.63 12.81
CA GLU A 158 -23.24 -17.47 13.84
C GLU A 158 -23.45 -15.98 14.16
N ASP A 159 -24.70 -15.56 14.33
CA ASP A 159 -25.13 -14.16 14.53
C ASP A 159 -24.92 -13.21 13.33
N ALA A 160 -24.57 -13.69 12.17
CA ALA A 160 -24.60 -12.87 10.97
C ALA A 160 -26.04 -12.43 10.65
N ALA A 161 -26.27 -11.13 10.56
CA ALA A 161 -27.58 -10.56 10.29
C ALA A 161 -27.52 -9.54 9.15
N PRO A 162 -28.61 -9.36 8.39
CA PRO A 162 -28.70 -8.29 7.42
C PRO A 162 -28.55 -6.93 8.13
N THR A 163 -27.77 -6.04 7.53
CA THR A 163 -27.73 -4.66 8.00
C THR A 163 -29.02 -3.91 7.63
N TRP A 164 -29.13 -2.64 7.94
CA TRP A 164 -30.31 -1.79 7.80
C TRP A 164 -30.92 -1.68 6.38
N LYS A 165 -30.24 -2.14 5.33
CA LYS A 165 -30.81 -2.29 3.98
C LYS A 165 -31.16 -3.76 3.73
N ARG A 166 -32.45 -4.04 3.59
CA ARG A 166 -32.98 -5.29 3.03
C ARG A 166 -33.00 -5.21 1.52
#